data_f3333741c914c7cd8b66e626db1d0d30
#
_entry.id   f3333741c914c7cd8b66e626db1d0d30
#
_cell.length_a   1.000
_cell.length_b   1.000
_cell.length_c   1.000
_cell.angle_alpha   90.00
_cell.angle_beta   90.00
_cell.angle_gamma   90.00
#
_symmetry.space_group_name_H-M   'P 1'
#
loop_
_entity.id
_entity.type
_entity.pdbx_description
1 polymer ?
#
loop_
_entity_poly.entity_id
_entity_poly.type
_entity_poly.pdbx_seq_one_letter_code
_entity_poly.pdbx_strand_id
1 'polypeptide(L)'
;MTIFLTGATGFVGSAVLRRLLDADREVRVLARPGGDRRNIDGLRCEIIEGDLVDSASYKYGLKGCEAVFHVAADYRLWAPDAAKMHRINIDGTRDLFRLASEMGAKRIVYTSSVATLGLNADGTPADEDTPSVLDDMIGTYKRSKFCAEEEVQRLVAEEGIPAITVNPSAPIGPRDLKPTPTGRIIVDAASGKMPAYVDIGPNLVHVEDV
;
A
#
# COMPACT_ATOMS: atom_id res chain seq x y z
N MET A 1 12.62 -2.85 18.74
CA MET A 1 12.01 -3.59 17.60
C MET A 1 12.16 -2.73 16.35
N THR A 2 12.96 -3.20 15.41
CA THR A 2 13.20 -2.48 14.15
C THR A 2 12.20 -2.95 13.09
N ILE A 3 11.59 -2.01 12.40
CA ILE A 3 10.55 -2.24 11.39
C ILE A 3 11.03 -1.74 10.03
N PHE A 4 10.82 -2.52 8.98
CA PHE A 4 11.02 -2.07 7.61
C PHE A 4 9.70 -1.61 7.00
N LEU A 5 9.67 -0.40 6.48
CA LEU A 5 8.48 0.21 5.91
C LEU A 5 8.70 0.62 4.47
N THR A 6 7.87 0.16 3.57
CA THR A 6 7.82 0.66 2.19
C THR A 6 6.66 1.64 2.01
N GLY A 7 6.80 2.58 1.09
CA GLY A 7 5.73 3.54 0.78
C GLY A 7 5.59 4.73 1.74
N ALA A 8 6.50 4.89 2.72
CA ALA A 8 6.45 5.97 3.71
C ALA A 8 6.47 7.38 3.11
N THR A 9 7.00 7.57 1.92
CA THR A 9 6.99 8.86 1.21
C THR A 9 5.61 9.21 0.64
N GLY A 10 4.69 8.25 0.58
CA GLY A 10 3.32 8.42 0.14
C GLY A 10 2.36 8.84 1.25
N PHE A 11 1.08 8.96 0.90
CA PHE A 11 0.02 9.43 1.80
C PHE A 11 -0.20 8.45 2.98
N VAL A 12 -0.68 7.24 2.71
CA VAL A 12 -0.95 6.23 3.75
C VAL A 12 0.34 5.83 4.48
N GLY A 13 1.42 5.54 3.75
CA GLY A 13 2.68 5.11 4.36
C GLY A 13 3.29 6.15 5.30
N SER A 14 3.07 7.45 5.05
CA SER A 14 3.53 8.51 5.97
C SER A 14 2.73 8.55 7.28
N ALA A 15 1.45 8.18 7.25
CA ALA A 15 0.64 8.03 8.46
C ALA A 15 1.11 6.81 9.26
N VAL A 16 1.31 5.66 8.59
CA VAL A 16 1.87 4.45 9.22
C VAL A 16 3.23 4.76 9.87
N LEU A 17 4.14 5.47 9.16
CA LEU A 17 5.43 5.85 9.74
C LEU A 17 5.27 6.63 11.04
N ARG A 18 4.39 7.65 11.08
CA ARG A 18 4.17 8.46 12.27
C ARG A 18 3.63 7.63 13.43
N ARG A 19 2.66 6.76 13.19
CA ARG A 19 2.12 5.85 14.22
C ARG A 19 3.19 4.91 14.78
N LEU A 20 4.08 4.41 13.93
CA LEU A 20 5.20 3.58 14.38
C LEU A 20 6.20 4.37 15.23
N LEU A 21 6.50 5.61 14.85
CA LEU A 21 7.39 6.49 15.61
C LEU A 21 6.76 6.93 16.94
N ASP A 22 5.45 7.23 16.97
CA ASP A 22 4.70 7.55 18.19
C ASP A 22 4.66 6.36 19.17
N ALA A 23 4.75 5.14 18.65
CA ALA A 23 4.89 3.91 19.43
C ALA A 23 6.34 3.55 19.77
N ASP A 24 7.29 4.50 19.65
CA ASP A 24 8.72 4.34 19.93
C ASP A 24 9.38 3.18 19.15
N ARG A 25 8.96 2.96 17.89
CA ARG A 25 9.58 1.95 17.03
C ARG A 25 10.75 2.57 16.24
N GLU A 26 11.79 1.78 16.08
CA GLU A 26 12.84 2.09 15.11
C GLU A 26 12.37 1.71 13.71
N VAL A 27 12.38 2.66 12.77
CA VAL A 27 11.86 2.42 11.43
C VAL A 27 12.92 2.69 10.38
N ARG A 28 13.11 1.71 9.49
CA ARG A 28 13.84 1.85 8.22
C ARG A 28 12.85 1.99 7.09
N VAL A 29 13.02 3.03 6.30
CA VAL A 29 12.11 3.40 5.22
C VAL A 29 12.78 3.13 3.88
N LEU A 30 12.15 2.33 3.02
CA LEU A 30 12.57 2.21 1.62
C LEU A 30 12.09 3.44 0.85
N ALA A 31 13.03 4.19 0.29
CA ALA A 31 12.76 5.36 -0.52
C ALA A 31 13.57 5.34 -1.82
N ARG A 32 12.92 5.65 -2.94
CA ARG A 32 13.60 5.71 -4.23
C ARG A 32 14.63 6.85 -4.27
N PRO A 33 15.81 6.65 -4.89
CA PRO A 33 16.75 7.72 -5.13
C PRO A 33 16.10 8.90 -5.85
N GLY A 34 16.32 10.13 -5.36
CA GLY A 34 15.73 11.35 -5.94
C GLY A 34 14.20 11.47 -5.80
N GLY A 35 13.54 10.55 -5.08
CA GLY A 35 12.10 10.61 -4.81
C GLY A 35 11.71 11.78 -3.90
N ASP A 36 10.44 12.19 -4.00
CA ASP A 36 9.88 13.23 -3.11
C ASP A 36 9.80 12.71 -1.68
N ARG A 37 10.45 13.39 -0.73
CA ARG A 37 10.56 12.99 0.68
C ARG A 37 9.83 13.92 1.64
N ARG A 38 9.09 14.92 1.16
CA ARG A 38 8.41 15.93 2.01
C ARG A 38 7.54 15.31 3.10
N ASN A 39 6.93 14.15 2.85
CA ASN A 39 6.11 13.45 3.84
C ASN A 39 6.89 12.85 5.01
N ILE A 40 8.19 12.63 4.85
CA ILE A 40 9.05 12.03 5.86
C ILE A 40 10.15 12.98 6.35
N ASP A 41 10.19 14.18 5.81
CA ASP A 41 11.18 15.19 6.17
C ASP A 41 11.08 15.54 7.66
N GLY A 42 12.25 15.62 8.34
CA GLY A 42 12.34 15.87 9.77
C GLY A 42 11.89 14.72 10.69
N LEU A 43 11.47 13.57 10.15
CA LEU A 43 11.11 12.39 10.96
C LEU A 43 12.33 11.53 11.29
N ARG A 44 12.34 10.97 12.51
CA ARG A 44 13.43 10.13 13.01
C ARG A 44 13.32 8.70 12.45
N CYS A 45 13.69 8.50 11.20
CA CYS A 45 13.77 7.18 10.57
C CYS A 45 15.06 7.03 9.77
N GLU A 46 15.53 5.78 9.61
CA GLU A 46 16.65 5.46 8.73
C GLU A 46 16.15 5.32 7.30
N ILE A 47 16.78 6.00 6.34
CA ILE A 47 16.40 5.92 4.93
C ILE A 47 17.30 4.92 4.22
N ILE A 48 16.68 3.88 3.65
CA ILE A 48 17.30 2.91 2.76
C ILE A 48 16.98 3.34 1.32
N GLU A 49 17.96 3.78 0.59
CA GLU A 49 17.78 4.13 -0.82
C GLU A 49 17.72 2.87 -1.69
N GLY A 50 16.62 2.70 -2.43
CA GLY A 50 16.43 1.54 -3.28
C GLY A 50 15.09 1.57 -4.03
N ASP A 51 14.88 0.58 -4.88
CA ASP A 51 13.64 0.40 -5.62
C ASP A 51 13.03 -0.97 -5.28
N LEU A 52 11.71 -1.00 -5.10
CA LEU A 52 10.97 -2.22 -4.76
C LEU A 52 11.20 -3.37 -5.76
N VAL A 53 11.42 -3.03 -7.03
CA VAL A 53 11.68 -4.02 -8.10
C VAL A 53 13.15 -4.45 -8.20
N ASP A 54 14.01 -3.91 -7.36
CA ASP A 54 15.43 -4.30 -7.24
C ASP A 54 15.71 -4.70 -5.78
N SER A 55 15.45 -5.97 -5.47
CA SER A 55 15.59 -6.50 -4.11
C SER A 55 17.02 -6.39 -3.56
N ALA A 56 18.03 -6.40 -4.41
CA ALA A 56 19.42 -6.22 -4.00
C ALA A 56 19.66 -4.83 -3.41
N SER A 57 18.96 -3.80 -3.90
CA SER A 57 19.11 -2.41 -3.46
C SER A 57 18.69 -2.17 -2.00
N TYR A 58 17.78 -2.98 -1.45
CA TYR A 58 17.27 -2.81 -0.08
C TYR A 58 17.48 -4.02 0.85
N LYS A 59 18.08 -5.11 0.36
CA LYS A 59 18.35 -6.32 1.16
C LYS A 59 19.03 -6.01 2.48
N TYR A 60 20.01 -5.12 2.48
CA TYR A 60 20.70 -4.69 3.68
C TYR A 60 19.77 -4.05 4.71
N GLY A 61 18.79 -3.27 4.26
CA GLY A 61 17.81 -2.61 5.13
C GLY A 61 16.90 -3.55 5.89
N LEU A 62 16.67 -4.77 5.38
CA LEU A 62 15.87 -5.79 6.05
C LEU A 62 16.61 -6.53 7.17
N LYS A 63 17.95 -6.44 7.21
CA LYS A 63 18.73 -7.16 8.21
C LYS A 63 18.36 -6.75 9.63
N GLY A 64 17.91 -7.73 10.43
CA GLY A 64 17.52 -7.52 11.84
C GLY A 64 16.16 -6.82 12.03
N CYS A 65 15.38 -6.63 10.95
CA CYS A 65 14.01 -6.19 11.08
C CYS A 65 13.10 -7.33 11.54
N GLU A 66 12.30 -7.07 12.55
CA GLU A 66 11.35 -8.05 13.11
C GLU A 66 10.01 -8.04 12.38
N ALA A 67 9.65 -6.90 11.79
CA ALA A 67 8.42 -6.76 11.03
C ALA A 67 8.61 -5.91 9.77
N VAL A 68 7.75 -6.15 8.77
CA VAL A 68 7.67 -5.37 7.53
C VAL A 68 6.27 -4.82 7.37
N PHE A 69 6.15 -3.52 7.08
CA PHE A 69 4.92 -2.90 6.63
C PHE A 69 5.06 -2.55 5.15
N HIS A 70 4.29 -3.23 4.32
CA HIS A 70 4.34 -3.03 2.88
C HIS A 70 3.15 -2.19 2.41
N VAL A 71 3.40 -0.88 2.25
CA VAL A 71 2.40 0.12 1.84
C VAL A 71 2.66 0.64 0.43
N ALA A 72 3.86 0.42 -0.10
CA ALA A 72 4.22 0.86 -1.45
C ALA A 72 3.38 0.17 -2.51
N ALA A 73 2.80 0.94 -3.41
CA ALA A 73 2.15 0.46 -4.62
C ALA A 73 2.19 1.54 -5.70
N ASP A 74 2.09 1.13 -6.96
CA ASP A 74 1.69 2.03 -8.04
C ASP A 74 0.15 2.08 -8.08
N TYR A 75 -0.43 3.22 -7.66
CA TYR A 75 -1.88 3.40 -7.49
C TYR A 75 -2.53 4.26 -8.58
N ARG A 76 -1.81 4.52 -9.67
CA ARG A 76 -2.35 5.32 -10.78
C ARG A 76 -3.53 4.58 -11.43
N LEU A 77 -4.70 5.22 -11.47
CA LEU A 77 -5.90 4.63 -12.10
C LEU A 77 -5.70 4.41 -13.60
N TRP A 78 -4.88 5.25 -14.24
CA TRP A 78 -4.44 5.08 -15.60
C TRP A 78 -2.92 5.03 -15.67
N ALA A 79 -2.38 3.97 -16.24
CA ALA A 79 -0.95 3.80 -16.45
C ALA A 79 -0.70 3.42 -17.91
N PRO A 80 0.19 4.16 -18.61
CA PRO A 80 0.54 3.84 -20.00
C PRO A 80 1.27 2.50 -20.13
N ASP A 81 1.87 2.03 -19.05
CA ASP A 81 2.61 0.76 -18.97
C ASP A 81 2.02 -0.11 -17.86
N ALA A 82 1.07 -0.96 -18.24
CA ALA A 82 0.45 -1.93 -17.35
C ALA A 82 1.45 -2.96 -16.82
N ALA A 83 2.41 -3.39 -17.65
CA ALA A 83 3.41 -4.37 -17.26
C ALA A 83 4.34 -3.82 -16.17
N LYS A 84 4.66 -2.53 -16.22
CA LYS A 84 5.43 -1.88 -15.14
C LYS A 84 4.65 -1.85 -13.83
N MET A 85 3.35 -1.56 -13.87
CA MET A 85 2.50 -1.56 -12.67
C MET A 85 2.42 -2.97 -12.07
N HIS A 86 2.22 -3.99 -12.88
CA HIS A 86 2.20 -5.38 -12.43
C HIS A 86 3.54 -5.78 -11.80
N ARG A 87 4.66 -5.45 -12.43
CA ARG A 87 5.99 -5.72 -11.89
C ARG A 87 6.20 -5.06 -10.52
N ILE A 88 5.76 -3.80 -10.34
CA ILE A 88 5.87 -3.12 -9.05
C ILE A 88 4.94 -3.77 -8.01
N ASN A 89 3.66 -3.94 -8.33
CA ASN A 89 2.66 -4.33 -7.35
C ASN A 89 2.65 -5.83 -7.05
N ILE A 90 3.01 -6.68 -8.01
CA ILE A 90 2.98 -8.15 -7.86
C ILE A 90 4.39 -8.68 -7.60
N ASP A 91 5.32 -8.50 -8.57
CA ASP A 91 6.65 -9.10 -8.45
C ASP A 91 7.44 -8.44 -7.30
N GLY A 92 7.38 -7.11 -7.18
CA GLY A 92 8.02 -6.38 -6.08
C GLY A 92 7.49 -6.79 -4.70
N THR A 93 6.18 -7.04 -4.58
CA THR A 93 5.57 -7.55 -3.35
C THR A 93 6.07 -8.97 -3.03
N ARG A 94 6.01 -9.86 -4.02
CA ARG A 94 6.50 -11.26 -3.87
C ARG A 94 7.96 -11.29 -3.42
N ASP A 95 8.81 -10.57 -4.12
CA ASP A 95 10.25 -10.58 -3.88
C ASP A 95 10.60 -9.97 -2.52
N LEU A 96 9.91 -8.89 -2.12
CA LEU A 96 10.05 -8.31 -0.78
C LEU A 96 9.66 -9.32 0.31
N PHE A 97 8.54 -10.03 0.14
CA PHE A 97 8.03 -10.92 1.19
C PHE A 97 8.93 -12.14 1.38
N ARG A 98 9.39 -12.75 0.28
CA ARG A 98 10.37 -13.84 0.34
C ARG A 98 11.67 -13.38 1.01
N LEU A 99 12.21 -12.25 0.56
CA LEU A 99 13.44 -11.72 1.12
C LEU A 99 13.27 -11.35 2.62
N ALA A 100 12.15 -10.75 2.99
CA ALA A 100 11.86 -10.42 4.40
C ALA A 100 11.79 -11.68 5.27
N SER A 101 11.13 -12.73 4.79
CA SER A 101 11.04 -14.02 5.47
C SER A 101 12.42 -14.68 5.59
N GLU A 102 13.22 -14.72 4.51
CA GLU A 102 14.59 -15.21 4.53
C GLU A 102 15.49 -14.45 5.52
N MET A 103 15.26 -13.15 5.69
CA MET A 103 16.00 -12.29 6.63
C MET A 103 15.47 -12.37 8.07
N GLY A 104 14.45 -13.21 8.33
CA GLY A 104 13.95 -13.51 9.66
C GLY A 104 12.85 -12.59 10.16
N ALA A 105 12.16 -11.85 9.29
CA ALA A 105 10.98 -11.09 9.67
C ALA A 105 9.88 -12.02 10.20
N LYS A 106 9.37 -11.70 11.39
CA LYS A 106 8.37 -12.52 12.10
C LYS A 106 6.94 -12.15 11.73
N ARG A 107 6.75 -11.00 11.09
CA ARG A 107 5.44 -10.49 10.67
C ARG A 107 5.55 -9.54 9.50
N ILE A 108 4.67 -9.71 8.54
CA ILE A 108 4.55 -8.82 7.39
C ILE A 108 3.10 -8.33 7.34
N VAL A 109 2.90 -7.01 7.22
CA VAL A 109 1.60 -6.39 7.01
C VAL A 109 1.54 -5.89 5.58
N TYR A 110 0.65 -6.46 4.79
CA TYR A 110 0.41 -6.05 3.41
C TYR A 110 -0.79 -5.09 3.33
N THR A 111 -0.57 -3.89 2.82
CA THR A 111 -1.66 -2.95 2.56
C THR A 111 -2.21 -3.21 1.16
N SER A 112 -3.34 -3.91 1.11
CA SER A 112 -4.12 -4.12 -0.11
C SER A 112 -5.13 -2.97 -0.31
N SER A 113 -6.37 -3.27 -0.63
CA SER A 113 -7.42 -2.27 -0.88
C SER A 113 -8.78 -2.94 -0.86
N VAL A 114 -9.82 -2.25 -0.38
CA VAL A 114 -11.22 -2.69 -0.59
C VAL A 114 -11.56 -2.89 -2.07
N ALA A 115 -10.76 -2.35 -2.98
CA ALA A 115 -10.95 -2.53 -4.44
C ALA A 115 -10.75 -3.98 -4.91
N THR A 116 -10.20 -4.86 -4.07
CA THR A 116 -10.02 -6.29 -4.34
C THR A 116 -11.20 -7.14 -3.84
N LEU A 117 -12.03 -6.59 -2.96
CA LEU A 117 -13.19 -7.29 -2.40
C LEU A 117 -14.33 -7.38 -3.42
N GLY A 118 -15.13 -8.43 -3.28
CA GLY A 118 -16.35 -8.62 -4.06
C GLY A 118 -17.46 -7.64 -3.68
N LEU A 119 -18.59 -7.80 -4.34
CA LEU A 119 -19.83 -7.08 -4.04
C LEU A 119 -20.94 -8.09 -3.78
N ASN A 120 -21.72 -7.89 -2.73
CA ASN A 120 -22.89 -8.71 -2.46
C ASN A 120 -24.05 -8.30 -3.41
N ALA A 121 -24.66 -9.28 -4.06
CA ALA A 121 -25.74 -9.05 -5.03
C ALA A 121 -26.99 -8.39 -4.41
N ASP A 122 -27.19 -8.54 -3.10
CA ASP A 122 -28.30 -7.95 -2.34
C ASP A 122 -27.99 -6.53 -1.83
N GLY A 123 -26.79 -6.00 -2.12
CA GLY A 123 -26.38 -4.66 -1.70
C GLY A 123 -25.96 -4.55 -0.23
N THR A 124 -25.84 -5.66 0.49
CA THR A 124 -25.27 -5.66 1.84
C THR A 124 -23.76 -5.33 1.79
N PRO A 125 -23.18 -4.79 2.86
CA PRO A 125 -21.73 -4.53 2.92
C PRO A 125 -20.92 -5.80 2.65
N ALA A 126 -19.89 -5.67 1.82
CA ALA A 126 -18.90 -6.71 1.60
C ALA A 126 -17.85 -6.70 2.72
N ASP A 127 -17.22 -7.84 2.95
CA ASP A 127 -16.12 -8.06 3.87
C ASP A 127 -14.98 -8.83 3.17
N GLU A 128 -13.96 -9.20 3.91
CA GLU A 128 -12.78 -9.89 3.39
C GLU A 128 -13.08 -11.32 2.90
N ASP A 129 -14.19 -11.90 3.33
CA ASP A 129 -14.65 -13.23 2.91
C ASP A 129 -15.57 -13.18 1.67
N THR A 130 -15.96 -11.97 1.23
CA THR A 130 -16.83 -11.79 0.05
C THR A 130 -16.09 -12.16 -1.23
N PRO A 131 -16.53 -13.21 -1.97
CA PRO A 131 -15.82 -13.69 -3.13
C PRO A 131 -15.70 -12.65 -4.24
N SER A 132 -14.54 -12.61 -4.88
CA SER A 132 -14.27 -11.80 -6.07
C SER A 132 -13.41 -12.56 -7.06
N VAL A 133 -13.49 -12.20 -8.32
CA VAL A 133 -12.67 -12.79 -9.38
C VAL A 133 -11.98 -11.70 -10.20
N LEU A 134 -10.90 -12.07 -10.88
CA LEU A 134 -10.11 -11.11 -11.66
C LEU A 134 -10.95 -10.37 -12.72
N ASP A 135 -12.00 -11.00 -13.24
CA ASP A 135 -12.87 -10.40 -14.27
C ASP A 135 -13.75 -9.26 -13.70
N ASP A 136 -13.98 -9.24 -12.40
CA ASP A 136 -14.69 -8.14 -11.70
C ASP A 136 -13.81 -6.90 -11.58
N MET A 137 -12.50 -7.04 -11.76
CA MET A 137 -11.52 -5.98 -11.56
C MET A 137 -11.42 -5.05 -12.78
N ILE A 138 -12.09 -3.91 -12.70
CA ILE A 138 -12.08 -2.91 -13.78
C ILE A 138 -10.85 -2.02 -13.68
N GLY A 139 -10.03 -2.01 -14.74
CA GLY A 139 -8.82 -1.18 -14.85
C GLY A 139 -7.55 -1.81 -14.29
N THR A 140 -6.41 -1.33 -14.78
CA THR A 140 -5.08 -1.91 -14.51
C THR A 140 -4.75 -1.93 -13.02
N TYR A 141 -5.09 -0.85 -12.31
CA TYR A 141 -4.81 -0.75 -10.88
C TYR A 141 -5.53 -1.84 -10.07
N LYS A 142 -6.86 -1.97 -10.22
CA LYS A 142 -7.62 -2.98 -9.48
C LYS A 142 -7.12 -4.39 -9.78
N ARG A 143 -6.92 -4.71 -11.07
CA ARG A 143 -6.36 -5.99 -11.50
C ARG A 143 -4.99 -6.27 -10.85
N SER A 144 -4.10 -5.26 -10.83
CA SER A 144 -2.78 -5.42 -10.22
C SER A 144 -2.84 -5.64 -8.70
N LYS A 145 -3.77 -4.98 -8.00
CA LYS A 145 -3.96 -5.18 -6.55
C LYS A 145 -4.57 -6.53 -6.24
N PHE A 146 -5.55 -6.95 -7.01
CA PHE A 146 -6.16 -8.28 -6.88
C PHE A 146 -5.12 -9.38 -7.07
N CYS A 147 -4.37 -9.38 -8.17
CA CYS A 147 -3.32 -10.37 -8.41
C CYS A 147 -2.19 -10.32 -7.35
N ALA A 148 -1.86 -9.14 -6.83
CA ALA A 148 -0.88 -9.02 -5.76
C ALA A 148 -1.40 -9.63 -4.44
N GLU A 149 -2.68 -9.46 -4.12
CA GLU A 149 -3.30 -10.06 -2.95
C GLU A 149 -3.40 -11.59 -3.08
N GLU A 150 -3.80 -12.12 -4.24
CA GLU A 150 -3.76 -13.55 -4.51
C GLU A 150 -2.35 -14.13 -4.34
N GLU A 151 -1.32 -13.41 -4.85
CA GLU A 151 0.08 -13.83 -4.67
C GLU A 151 0.49 -13.81 -3.18
N VAL A 152 0.06 -12.82 -2.40
CA VAL A 152 0.31 -12.80 -0.94
C VAL A 152 -0.39 -13.98 -0.25
N GLN A 153 -1.64 -14.27 -0.59
CA GLN A 153 -2.36 -15.43 -0.04
C GLN A 153 -1.64 -16.74 -0.39
N ARG A 154 -1.17 -16.89 -1.63
CA ARG A 154 -0.38 -18.04 -2.07
C ARG A 154 0.92 -18.17 -1.25
N LEU A 155 1.66 -17.07 -1.07
CA LEU A 155 2.89 -17.06 -0.28
C LEU A 155 2.66 -17.48 1.19
N VAL A 156 1.54 -17.07 1.78
CA VAL A 156 1.14 -17.50 3.13
C VAL A 156 0.81 -18.98 3.15
N ALA A 157 -0.02 -19.45 2.21
CA ALA A 157 -0.53 -20.82 2.21
C ALA A 157 0.54 -21.86 1.83
N GLU A 158 1.37 -21.56 0.82
CA GLU A 158 2.31 -22.54 0.24
C GLU A 158 3.73 -22.39 0.82
N GLU A 159 4.17 -21.17 1.13
CA GLU A 159 5.54 -20.90 1.58
C GLU A 159 5.61 -20.58 3.08
N GLY A 160 4.47 -20.49 3.78
CA GLY A 160 4.41 -20.21 5.22
C GLY A 160 4.91 -18.81 5.61
N ILE A 161 4.87 -17.86 4.67
CA ILE A 161 5.31 -16.48 4.95
C ILE A 161 4.35 -15.83 5.95
N PRO A 162 4.85 -15.23 7.04
CA PRO A 162 4.02 -14.72 8.14
C PRO A 162 3.38 -13.36 7.79
N ALA A 163 2.56 -13.33 6.74
CA ALA A 163 1.90 -12.12 6.27
C ALA A 163 0.43 -12.08 6.66
N ILE A 164 -0.06 -10.85 6.90
CA ILE A 164 -1.48 -10.52 7.02
C ILE A 164 -1.80 -9.41 6.02
N THR A 165 -3.02 -9.45 5.48
CA THR A 165 -3.51 -8.43 4.54
C THR A 165 -4.47 -7.49 5.27
N VAL A 166 -4.40 -6.20 4.94
CA VAL A 166 -5.37 -5.19 5.33
C VAL A 166 -5.93 -4.52 4.08
N ASN A 167 -7.25 -4.31 4.04
CA ASN A 167 -7.96 -3.77 2.88
C ASN A 167 -8.59 -2.39 3.23
N PRO A 168 -7.79 -1.31 3.28
CA PRO A 168 -8.32 0.01 3.61
C PRO A 168 -9.38 0.43 2.60
N SER A 169 -10.43 1.08 3.09
CA SER A 169 -11.38 1.83 2.26
C SER A 169 -10.72 3.11 1.72
N ALA A 170 -11.47 4.05 1.18
CA ALA A 170 -10.91 5.26 0.59
C ALA A 170 -10.33 6.19 1.69
N PRO A 171 -8.99 6.25 1.88
CA PRO A 171 -8.40 7.07 2.92
C PRO A 171 -8.47 8.55 2.58
N ILE A 172 -8.82 9.36 3.59
CA ILE A 172 -8.79 10.83 3.54
C ILE A 172 -8.04 11.37 4.76
N GLY A 173 -7.42 12.54 4.63
CA GLY A 173 -6.73 13.15 5.76
C GLY A 173 -5.58 14.06 5.36
N PRO A 174 -4.79 14.50 6.35
CA PRO A 174 -3.66 15.39 6.11
C PRO A 174 -2.51 14.68 5.37
N ARG A 175 -1.67 15.50 4.73
CA ARG A 175 -0.43 15.06 4.04
C ARG A 175 -0.64 14.30 2.71
N ASP A 176 -1.82 14.40 2.09
CA ASP A 176 -2.03 13.95 0.71
C ASP A 176 -1.42 14.97 -0.27
N LEU A 177 -0.08 15.10 -0.26
CA LEU A 177 0.69 16.14 -0.96
C LEU A 177 0.58 16.06 -2.49
N LYS A 178 0.37 14.86 -3.01
CA LYS A 178 0.03 14.61 -4.42
C LYS A 178 -1.35 13.98 -4.39
N PRO A 179 -2.41 14.82 -4.43
CA PRO A 179 -3.74 14.34 -4.13
C PRO A 179 -4.05 13.00 -4.78
N THR A 180 -4.39 12.03 -3.93
CA THR A 180 -4.92 10.74 -4.38
C THR A 180 -6.20 10.98 -5.18
N PRO A 181 -6.72 10.02 -5.94
CA PRO A 181 -8.00 10.19 -6.63
C PRO A 181 -9.11 10.68 -5.69
N THR A 182 -9.20 10.16 -4.47
CA THR A 182 -10.17 10.61 -3.44
C THR A 182 -9.87 12.01 -2.94
N GLY A 183 -8.62 12.29 -2.59
CA GLY A 183 -8.19 13.62 -2.15
C GLY A 183 -8.40 14.69 -3.23
N ARG A 184 -8.24 14.32 -4.51
CA ARG A 184 -8.49 15.21 -5.63
C ARG A 184 -9.95 15.64 -5.74
N ILE A 185 -10.88 14.72 -5.51
CA ILE A 185 -12.32 15.02 -5.46
C ILE A 185 -12.58 16.10 -4.41
N ILE A 186 -12.02 15.96 -3.21
CA ILE A 186 -12.18 16.92 -2.12
C ILE A 186 -11.63 18.30 -2.50
N VAL A 187 -10.40 18.34 -3.05
CA VAL A 187 -9.75 19.59 -3.48
C VAL A 187 -10.55 20.27 -4.60
N ASP A 188 -11.02 19.53 -5.59
CA ASP A 188 -11.77 20.08 -6.70
C ASP A 188 -13.16 20.56 -6.28
N ALA A 189 -13.84 19.86 -5.36
CA ALA A 189 -15.10 20.28 -4.77
C ALA A 189 -14.93 21.58 -3.95
N ALA A 190 -13.95 21.62 -3.07
CA ALA A 190 -13.67 22.80 -2.23
C ALA A 190 -13.23 24.01 -3.06
N SER A 191 -12.62 23.79 -4.24
CA SER A 191 -12.19 24.86 -5.16
C SER A 191 -13.26 25.28 -6.16
N GLY A 192 -14.48 24.72 -6.09
CA GLY A 192 -15.56 25.02 -7.03
C GLY A 192 -15.30 24.54 -8.47
N LYS A 193 -14.40 23.57 -8.64
CA LYS A 193 -14.01 23.04 -9.96
C LYS A 193 -14.79 21.81 -10.40
N MET A 194 -15.65 21.26 -9.52
CA MET A 194 -16.51 20.13 -9.85
C MET A 194 -17.72 20.58 -10.68
N PRO A 195 -17.82 20.21 -11.96
CA PRO A 195 -18.96 20.61 -12.79
C PRO A 195 -20.22 19.78 -12.53
N ALA A 196 -20.05 18.58 -11.97
CA ALA A 196 -21.12 17.62 -11.68
C ALA A 196 -20.67 16.62 -10.61
N TYR A 197 -21.62 15.89 -10.06
CA TYR A 197 -21.34 14.76 -9.16
C TYR A 197 -22.16 13.54 -9.59
N VAL A 198 -21.71 12.38 -9.15
CA VAL A 198 -22.41 11.11 -9.34
C VAL A 198 -22.97 10.69 -7.98
N ASP A 199 -24.20 10.19 -7.97
CA ASP A 199 -24.84 9.70 -6.74
C ASP A 199 -24.24 8.35 -6.35
N ILE A 200 -23.13 8.40 -5.64
CA ILE A 200 -22.39 7.25 -5.09
C ILE A 200 -21.99 7.55 -3.65
N GLY A 201 -21.90 6.50 -2.83
CA GLY A 201 -21.46 6.57 -1.44
C GLY A 201 -20.10 5.90 -1.25
N PRO A 202 -18.96 6.62 -1.34
CA PRO A 202 -17.68 6.02 -1.02
C PRO A 202 -17.58 5.76 0.49
N ASN A 203 -17.07 4.60 0.86
CA ASN A 203 -16.68 4.33 2.23
C ASN A 203 -15.35 5.05 2.51
N LEU A 204 -15.36 6.00 3.43
CA LEU A 204 -14.20 6.82 3.78
C LEU A 204 -13.63 6.39 5.12
N VAL A 205 -12.30 6.40 5.23
CA VAL A 205 -11.57 6.18 6.48
C VAL A 205 -10.56 7.31 6.69
N HIS A 206 -10.38 7.74 7.93
CA HIS A 206 -9.31 8.70 8.21
C HIS A 206 -7.95 8.00 8.06
N VAL A 207 -6.98 8.65 7.41
CA VAL A 207 -5.69 8.03 7.09
C VAL A 207 -4.89 7.58 8.31
N GLU A 208 -5.16 8.17 9.49
CA GLU A 208 -4.49 7.79 10.74
C GLU A 208 -5.16 6.59 11.43
N ASP A 209 -6.29 6.11 10.91
CA ASP A 209 -7.02 4.93 11.39
C ASP A 209 -6.80 3.70 10.49
N VAL A 210 -6.01 3.85 9.41
CA VAL A 210 -5.59 2.76 8.51
C VAL A 210 -4.44 1.89 9.17
#